data_5d7b1763b0b4a60203892d11dff23dd2
#
_entry.id   5d7b1763b0b4a60203892d11dff23dd2
#
_cell.length_a   1.000
_cell.length_b   1.000
_cell.length_c   1.000
_cell.angle_alpha   90.00
_cell.angle_beta   90.00
_cell.angle_gamma   90.00
#
_symmetry.space_group_name_H-M   'P 1'
#
loop_
_entity.id
_entity.type
_entity.pdbx_description
1 polymer ?
#
loop_
_entity_poly.entity_id
_entity_poly.type
_entity_poly.pdbx_seq_one_letter_code
_entity_poly.pdbx_strand_id
1 'polypeptide(L)'
;QGLIDIARENLLLGVNVILVGPFSREIQSGRMFDAQALGVPPQTNIRIAWIDLDESEAKSRMERRADPRDEYKLQHWSEYTKRRVEPPEHAAIQRFDNLHFDETQFKKLIDHLIN
;
A
#
# COMPACT_ATOMS: atom_id res chain seq x y z
N GLN A 1 -2.03 -13.36 -5.72
CA GLN A 1 -0.96 -14.03 -4.96
C GLN A 1 0.36 -14.11 -5.72
N GLY A 2 0.33 -13.94 -7.05
CA GLY A 2 1.54 -14.06 -7.88
C GLY A 2 2.71 -13.18 -7.44
N LEU A 3 2.45 -11.92 -7.04
CA LEU A 3 3.51 -11.02 -6.58
C LEU A 3 4.15 -11.50 -5.29
N ILE A 4 3.38 -12.03 -4.36
CA ILE A 4 3.89 -12.55 -3.10
C ILE A 4 4.72 -13.80 -3.34
N ASP A 5 4.32 -14.67 -4.26
CA ASP A 5 5.07 -15.87 -4.63
C ASP A 5 6.43 -15.51 -5.23
N ILE A 6 6.47 -14.54 -6.13
CA ILE A 6 7.71 -14.04 -6.72
C ILE A 6 8.62 -13.45 -5.65
N ALA A 7 8.06 -12.66 -4.74
CA ALA A 7 8.81 -12.06 -3.64
C ALA A 7 9.43 -13.14 -2.76
N ARG A 8 8.66 -14.18 -2.42
CA ARG A 8 9.13 -15.30 -1.61
C ARG A 8 10.33 -15.98 -2.24
N GLU A 9 10.24 -16.30 -3.54
CA GLU A 9 11.33 -16.95 -4.27
C GLU A 9 12.61 -16.12 -4.23
N ASN A 10 12.50 -14.80 -4.47
CA ASN A 10 13.64 -13.90 -4.47
C ASN A 10 14.25 -13.75 -3.07
N LEU A 11 13.44 -13.65 -2.03
CA LEU A 11 13.92 -13.53 -0.65
C LEU A 11 14.67 -14.80 -0.21
N LEU A 12 14.20 -15.97 -0.65
CA LEU A 12 14.90 -17.23 -0.37
C LEU A 12 16.28 -17.29 -1.03
N LEU A 13 16.46 -16.56 -2.13
CA LEU A 13 17.74 -16.43 -2.82
C LEU A 13 18.60 -15.30 -2.26
N GLY A 14 18.14 -14.60 -1.23
CA GLY A 14 18.87 -13.47 -0.62
C GLY A 14 18.71 -12.15 -1.36
N VAL A 15 17.72 -12.03 -2.24
CA VAL A 15 17.45 -10.82 -3.01
C VAL A 15 16.39 -9.98 -2.31
N ASN A 16 16.67 -8.70 -2.09
CA ASN A 16 15.69 -7.77 -1.55
C ASN A 16 14.60 -7.46 -2.57
N VAL A 17 13.35 -7.28 -2.08
CA VAL A 17 12.19 -7.12 -2.94
C VAL A 17 11.39 -5.88 -2.52
N ILE A 18 10.94 -5.12 -3.51
CA ILE A 18 9.96 -4.04 -3.32
C ILE A 18 8.70 -4.42 -4.10
N LEU A 19 7.57 -4.49 -3.39
CA LEU A 19 6.28 -4.75 -4.01
C LEU A 19 5.44 -3.47 -4.03
N VAL A 20 4.79 -3.23 -5.15
CA VAL A 20 3.83 -2.12 -5.29
C VAL A 20 2.49 -2.72 -5.68
N GLY A 21 1.45 -2.44 -4.91
CA GLY A 21 0.15 -2.99 -5.24
C GLY A 21 -0.91 -2.77 -4.16
N PRO A 22 -2.13 -3.25 -4.39
CA PRO A 22 -3.27 -3.06 -3.49
C PRO A 22 -3.30 -4.14 -2.40
N PHE A 23 -2.39 -4.05 -1.44
CA PHE A 23 -2.30 -4.99 -0.33
C PHE A 23 -3.02 -4.52 0.94
N SER A 24 -3.98 -3.60 0.81
CA SER A 24 -4.63 -2.94 1.94
C SER A 24 -5.22 -3.91 2.97
N ARG A 25 -5.91 -4.95 2.50
CA ARG A 25 -6.55 -5.92 3.38
C ARG A 25 -5.55 -6.80 4.11
N GLU A 26 -4.50 -7.22 3.41
CA GLU A 26 -3.43 -8.03 3.97
C GLU A 26 -2.66 -7.24 5.05
N ILE A 27 -2.46 -5.95 4.82
CA ILE A 27 -1.82 -5.06 5.78
C ILE A 27 -2.73 -4.86 7.00
N GLN A 28 -4.02 -4.59 6.77
CA GLN A 28 -4.98 -4.38 7.86
C GLN A 28 -5.13 -5.61 8.75
N SER A 29 -5.12 -6.80 8.16
CA SER A 29 -5.24 -8.06 8.90
C SER A 29 -3.97 -8.45 9.67
N GLY A 30 -2.86 -7.76 9.44
CA GLY A 30 -1.57 -8.07 10.03
C GLY A 30 -0.79 -9.15 9.30
N ARG A 31 -1.35 -9.73 8.25
CA ARG A 31 -0.72 -10.81 7.50
C ARG A 31 0.60 -10.40 6.85
N MET A 32 0.71 -9.15 6.42
CA MET A 32 1.93 -8.65 5.79
C MET A 32 3.12 -8.50 6.75
N PHE A 33 2.89 -8.61 8.05
CA PHE A 33 3.95 -8.55 9.06
C PHE A 33 4.35 -9.93 9.57
N ASP A 34 3.64 -10.96 9.15
CA ASP A 34 3.86 -12.33 9.60
C ASP A 34 4.67 -13.10 8.56
N ALA A 35 5.98 -13.24 8.82
CA ALA A 35 6.88 -13.94 7.92
C ALA A 35 6.44 -15.38 7.68
N GLN A 36 5.91 -16.05 8.71
CA GLN A 36 5.45 -17.43 8.59
C GLN A 36 4.23 -17.51 7.68
N ALA A 37 3.25 -16.61 7.84
CA ALA A 37 2.06 -16.59 6.99
C ALA A 37 2.41 -16.31 5.52
N LEU A 38 3.41 -15.46 5.28
CA LEU A 38 3.89 -15.16 3.93
C LEU A 38 4.80 -16.24 3.36
N GLY A 39 5.34 -17.11 4.20
CA GLY A 39 6.29 -18.13 3.77
C GLY A 39 7.67 -17.58 3.42
N VAL A 40 8.04 -16.43 4.01
CA VAL A 40 9.35 -15.82 3.79
C VAL A 40 10.28 -16.14 4.97
N PRO A 41 11.61 -15.93 4.83
CA PRO A 41 12.54 -16.19 5.94
C PRO A 41 12.16 -15.39 7.20
N PRO A 42 12.28 -15.98 8.40
CA PRO A 42 11.86 -15.30 9.65
C PRO A 42 12.58 -13.98 9.93
N GLN A 43 13.82 -13.84 9.44
CA GLN A 43 14.63 -12.65 9.63
C GLN A 43 14.32 -11.54 8.62
N THR A 44 13.35 -11.74 7.74
CA THR A 44 12.98 -10.74 6.73
C THR A 44 12.50 -9.46 7.40
N ASN A 45 13.13 -8.33 7.07
CA ASN A 45 12.72 -7.02 7.54
C ASN A 45 11.64 -6.46 6.62
N ILE A 46 10.43 -6.37 7.14
CA ILE A 46 9.27 -5.90 6.37
C ILE A 46 8.98 -4.45 6.71
N ARG A 47 8.96 -3.61 5.69
CA ARG A 47 8.61 -2.20 5.82
C ARG A 47 7.52 -1.84 4.83
N ILE A 48 6.59 -0.99 5.25
CA ILE A 48 5.43 -0.63 4.44
C ILE A 48 5.32 0.88 4.37
N ALA A 49 5.25 1.41 3.15
CA ALA A 49 4.86 2.79 2.89
C ALA A 49 3.39 2.78 2.47
N TRP A 50 2.54 3.38 3.30
CA TRP A 50 1.11 3.49 3.02
C TRP A 50 0.85 4.87 2.43
N ILE A 51 0.40 4.90 1.17
CA ILE A 51 0.15 6.15 0.47
C ILE A 51 -1.31 6.55 0.68
N ASP A 52 -1.53 7.64 1.41
CA ASP A 52 -2.86 8.20 1.60
C ASP A 52 -3.20 9.15 0.47
N LEU A 53 -4.44 9.11 0.03
CA LEU A 53 -4.98 10.06 -0.91
C LEU A 53 -6.22 10.69 -0.30
N ASP A 54 -6.27 12.02 -0.29
CA ASP A 54 -7.43 12.78 0.17
C ASP A 54 -8.67 12.37 -0.62
N GLU A 55 -9.82 12.21 0.06
CA GLU A 55 -11.05 11.74 -0.58
C GLU A 55 -11.55 12.69 -1.66
N SER A 56 -11.47 13.99 -1.43
CA SER A 56 -11.86 14.99 -2.43
C SER A 56 -10.98 14.91 -3.67
N GLU A 57 -9.67 14.74 -3.47
CA GLU A 57 -8.72 14.60 -4.57
C GLU A 57 -8.91 13.29 -5.31
N ALA A 58 -9.22 12.21 -4.61
CA ALA A 58 -9.52 10.92 -5.23
C ALA A 58 -10.75 11.02 -6.13
N LYS A 59 -11.81 11.66 -5.64
CA LYS A 59 -13.02 11.91 -6.42
C LYS A 59 -12.73 12.76 -7.65
N SER A 60 -11.99 13.84 -7.48
CA SER A 60 -11.59 14.75 -8.55
C SER A 60 -10.81 14.04 -9.65
N ARG A 61 -9.88 13.16 -9.26
CA ARG A 61 -9.10 12.35 -10.22
C ARG A 61 -9.97 11.38 -10.99
N MET A 62 -10.92 10.73 -10.34
CA MET A 62 -11.88 9.83 -11.00
C MET A 62 -12.74 10.59 -12.01
N GLU A 63 -13.23 11.77 -11.64
CA GLU A 63 -14.04 12.61 -12.51
C GLU A 63 -13.23 13.05 -13.75
N ARG A 64 -11.98 13.47 -13.57
CA ARG A 64 -11.10 13.89 -14.67
C ARG A 64 -10.73 12.73 -15.59
N ARG A 65 -10.53 11.54 -15.03
CA ARG A 65 -10.22 10.34 -15.81
C ARG A 65 -11.39 9.91 -16.68
N ALA A 66 -12.62 10.17 -16.23
CA ALA A 66 -13.86 9.86 -16.95
C ALA A 66 -13.96 8.40 -17.41
N ASP A 67 -13.44 7.46 -16.59
CA ASP A 67 -13.50 6.04 -16.88
C ASP A 67 -14.88 5.49 -16.52
N PRO A 68 -15.58 4.78 -17.44
CA PRO A 68 -16.87 4.21 -17.13
C PRO A 68 -16.88 3.28 -15.91
N ARG A 69 -15.76 2.64 -15.58
CA ARG A 69 -15.64 1.78 -14.40
C ARG A 69 -15.77 2.54 -13.08
N ASP A 70 -15.53 3.84 -13.10
CA ASP A 70 -15.62 4.69 -11.91
C ASP A 70 -17.02 5.27 -11.69
N GLU A 71 -17.91 5.15 -12.65
CA GLU A 71 -19.22 5.79 -12.63
C GLU A 71 -20.05 5.38 -11.41
N TYR A 72 -20.11 4.08 -11.12
CA TYR A 72 -20.80 3.58 -9.95
C TYR A 72 -20.23 4.15 -8.64
N LYS A 73 -18.91 4.18 -8.51
CA LYS A 73 -18.24 4.72 -7.34
C LYS A 73 -18.54 6.19 -7.13
N LEU A 74 -18.55 6.97 -8.21
CA LEU A 74 -18.86 8.41 -8.16
C LEU A 74 -20.30 8.65 -7.75
N GLN A 75 -21.25 7.86 -8.26
CA GLN A 75 -22.66 7.97 -7.91
C GLN A 75 -22.95 7.57 -6.47
N HIS A 76 -22.16 6.66 -5.91
CA HIS A 76 -22.31 6.13 -4.56
C HIS A 76 -21.10 6.49 -3.68
N TRP A 77 -20.63 7.72 -3.80
CA TRP A 77 -19.37 8.16 -3.18
C TRP A 77 -19.32 7.98 -1.67
N SER A 78 -20.41 8.30 -0.96
CA SER A 78 -20.41 8.16 0.49
C SER A 78 -20.34 6.69 0.93
N GLU A 79 -20.95 5.77 0.18
CA GLU A 79 -20.84 4.35 0.45
C GLU A 79 -19.46 3.82 0.14
N TYR A 80 -18.86 4.30 -0.95
CA TYR A 80 -17.52 3.93 -1.35
C TYR A 80 -16.49 4.34 -0.30
N THR A 81 -16.58 5.57 0.21
CA THR A 81 -15.62 6.06 1.20
C THR A 81 -15.73 5.36 2.55
N LYS A 82 -16.93 4.89 2.92
CA LYS A 82 -17.13 4.10 4.13
C LYS A 82 -16.41 2.74 4.09
N ARG A 83 -16.12 2.25 2.90
CA ARG A 83 -15.44 0.96 2.71
C ARG A 83 -13.94 1.09 2.62
N ARG A 84 -13.39 2.29 2.77
CA ARG A 84 -11.95 2.50 2.76
C ARG A 84 -11.30 1.77 3.92
N VAL A 85 -10.20 1.09 3.60
CA VAL A 85 -9.40 0.36 4.58
C VAL A 85 -8.36 1.32 5.16
N GLU A 86 -8.28 1.37 6.49
CA GLU A 86 -7.25 2.15 7.19
C GLU A 86 -6.14 1.21 7.67
N PRO A 87 -4.88 1.65 7.66
CA PRO A 87 -3.79 0.81 8.15
C PRO A 87 -3.85 0.71 9.67
N PRO A 88 -3.42 -0.44 10.26
CA PRO A 88 -3.26 -0.54 11.69
C PRO A 88 -2.06 0.29 12.15
N GLU A 89 -2.01 0.62 13.43
CA GLU A 89 -0.81 1.21 14.02
C GLU A 89 0.26 0.13 14.14
N HIS A 90 1.39 0.33 13.45
CA HIS A 90 2.50 -0.60 13.47
C HIS A 90 3.80 0.15 13.15
N ALA A 91 4.87 -0.20 13.84
CA ALA A 91 6.16 0.46 13.66
C ALA A 91 6.72 0.32 12.24
N ALA A 92 6.37 -0.75 11.53
CA ALA A 92 6.84 -0.98 10.16
C ALA A 92 6.08 -0.16 9.12
N ILE A 93 4.97 0.49 9.50
CA ILE A 93 4.15 1.29 8.58
C ILE A 93 4.45 2.77 8.78
N GLN A 94 4.75 3.46 7.67
CA GLN A 94 4.79 4.92 7.64
C GLN A 94 3.79 5.40 6.60
N ARG A 95 2.97 6.39 6.97
CA ARG A 95 1.98 6.97 6.07
C ARG A 95 2.56 8.16 5.33
N PHE A 96 2.21 8.30 4.07
CA PHE A 96 2.60 9.41 3.20
C PHE A 96 1.37 9.99 2.54
N ASP A 97 1.30 11.32 2.46
CA ASP A 97 0.21 12.04 1.81
C ASP A 97 0.57 12.27 0.34
N ASN A 98 -0.19 11.66 -0.57
CA ASN A 98 0.06 11.82 -2.00
C ASN A 98 -0.34 13.21 -2.53
N LEU A 99 -1.17 13.96 -1.80
CA LEU A 99 -1.57 15.30 -2.20
C LEU A 99 -0.40 16.29 -2.14
N HIS A 100 0.46 16.15 -1.13
CA HIS A 100 1.61 17.01 -0.90
C HIS A 100 2.93 16.26 -1.07
N PHE A 101 2.98 15.32 -2.02
CA PHE A 101 4.14 14.47 -2.21
C PHE A 101 5.19 15.18 -3.05
N ASP A 102 6.21 15.70 -2.39
CA ASP A 102 7.33 16.42 -2.99
C ASP A 102 8.64 15.61 -2.88
N GLU A 103 9.75 16.23 -3.24
CA GLU A 103 11.05 15.60 -3.18
C GLU A 103 11.44 15.19 -1.74
N THR A 104 11.10 16.01 -0.75
CA THR A 104 11.36 15.70 0.66
C THR A 104 10.60 14.45 1.10
N GLN A 105 9.31 14.36 0.73
CA GLN A 105 8.50 13.18 1.04
C GLN A 105 9.00 11.94 0.31
N PHE A 106 9.44 12.09 -0.93
CA PHE A 106 10.03 11.00 -1.70
C PHE A 106 11.29 10.44 -1.02
N LYS A 107 12.17 11.31 -0.55
CA LYS A 107 13.37 10.89 0.19
C LYS A 107 13.02 10.14 1.48
N LYS A 108 12.00 10.61 2.22
CA LYS A 108 11.52 9.93 3.42
C LYS A 108 10.98 8.55 3.11
N LEU A 109 10.24 8.42 2.01
CA LEU A 109 9.69 7.14 1.58
C LEU A 109 10.80 6.14 1.27
N ILE A 110 11.78 6.55 0.47
CA ILE A 110 12.91 5.70 0.11
C ILE A 110 13.68 5.30 1.37
N ASP A 111 13.95 6.25 2.26
CA ASP A 111 14.64 5.99 3.50
C ASP A 111 13.91 4.97 4.37
N HIS A 112 12.59 5.11 4.49
CA HIS A 112 11.76 4.17 5.24
C HIS A 112 11.81 2.75 4.67
N LEU A 113 11.76 2.62 3.33
CA LEU A 113 11.75 1.31 2.68
C LEU A 113 13.11 0.61 2.69
N ILE A 114 14.21 1.37 2.65
CA ILE A 114 15.55 0.80 2.50
C ILE A 114 16.31 0.74 3.82
N ASN A 115 16.13 1.73 4.66
CA ASN A 115 16.85 1.87 5.93
C ASN A 115 15.94 1.59 7.13
#